data_92bbaec3dc2e7649336ee9d8a29c4598
#
_entry.id   92bbaec3dc2e7649336ee9d8a29c4598
#
_cell.length_a   1.000
_cell.length_b   1.000
_cell.length_c   1.000
_cell.angle_alpha   90.00
_cell.angle_beta   90.00
_cell.angle_gamma   90.00
#
_symmetry.space_group_name_H-M   'P 1'
#
loop_
_entity.id
_entity.type
_entity.pdbx_description
1 polymer ?
#
loop_
_entity_poly.entity_id
_entity_poly.type
_entity_poly.pdbx_seq_one_letter_code
_entity_poly.pdbx_strand_id
1 'polypeptide(L)'
;MRTLRPALPLTALLAASALALTACAGEDAPSAAGSSAGTAAASQTLSIDFATYNPLSLVIKDQGWLEEELSDDGVTVEWVQSAGSNKANEALRSGAIDVGSTAGSAALLNRANGAPIKTIVVANQPEWSALLTGPDSDITSIEQLEGRSVAATKGTDPYFFLIQALEGAGVEPSSVTVQNLQHADGRAALENGSVDAWAGLDPIMAAAEANGARFVHRDPDLNSYSVVNATEDFLTESPETAQVVADTYERARRWAVENPEETARILAEVAGLEESVATQVITERTNLDISPVPGEDQRRVLSAIGPIFVDTGDVPDQEQVDEALETLFDPTFAEKAESK
;
A
#
# COMPACT_ATOMS: atom_id res chain seq x y z
N MET A 1 1.37 -53.34 32.98
CA MET A 1 2.10 -54.29 32.10
C MET A 1 3.02 -53.48 31.19
N ARG A 2 4.30 -53.69 31.40
CA ARG A 2 5.44 -53.16 30.66
C ARG A 2 5.64 -53.93 29.35
N THR A 3 5.97 -53.26 28.25
CA THR A 3 6.81 -53.82 27.16
C THR A 3 7.42 -52.66 26.41
N LEU A 4 8.62 -52.32 26.63
CA LEU A 4 9.94 -52.49 26.05
C LEU A 4 10.07 -52.15 24.55
N ARG A 5 10.97 -51.15 24.34
CA ARG A 5 11.60 -50.76 23.06
C ARG A 5 12.47 -51.89 22.49
N PRO A 6 12.83 -51.81 21.17
CA PRO A 6 14.26 -51.75 20.94
C PRO A 6 14.70 -50.63 19.99
N ALA A 7 15.90 -50.11 20.27
CA ALA A 7 16.74 -49.30 19.44
C ALA A 7 17.60 -50.16 18.54
N LEU A 8 17.97 -49.70 17.33
CA LEU A 8 19.06 -50.24 16.51
C LEU A 8 19.72 -49.11 15.69
N PRO A 9 20.94 -49.30 15.21
CA PRO A 9 22.01 -48.31 15.38
C PRO A 9 22.43 -47.57 14.07
N LEU A 10 23.19 -46.54 14.32
CA LEU A 10 24.01 -45.72 13.47
C LEU A 10 25.02 -46.55 12.63
N THR A 11 25.12 -46.35 11.32
CA THR A 11 26.30 -46.67 10.56
C THR A 11 26.69 -45.49 9.67
N ALA A 12 27.84 -44.93 10.01
CA ALA A 12 28.56 -43.92 9.25
C ALA A 12 29.30 -44.60 8.05
N LEU A 13 29.25 -43.98 6.88
CA LEU A 13 30.19 -44.29 5.78
C LEU A 13 30.83 -42.98 5.29
N LEU A 14 32.10 -42.84 5.67
CA LEU A 14 33.07 -41.94 5.04
C LEU A 14 33.50 -42.54 3.71
N ALA A 15 33.49 -41.76 2.63
CA ALA A 15 34.26 -42.02 1.43
C ALA A 15 34.99 -40.74 1.02
N ALA A 16 36.28 -40.75 1.28
CA ALA A 16 37.28 -39.84 0.73
C ALA A 16 37.59 -40.22 -0.70
N SER A 17 37.67 -39.28 -1.62
CA SER A 17 38.30 -39.50 -2.95
C SER A 17 39.22 -38.34 -3.28
N ALA A 18 40.43 -38.72 -3.59
CA ALA A 18 41.67 -37.97 -3.70
C ALA A 18 41.80 -37.17 -5.02
N LEU A 19 42.61 -36.12 -4.91
CA LEU A 19 43.17 -35.31 -5.99
C LEU A 19 43.95 -36.17 -7.04
N ALA A 20 43.85 -35.76 -8.31
CA ALA A 20 44.89 -36.03 -9.31
C ALA A 20 45.20 -34.72 -10.06
N LEU A 21 46.36 -34.13 -9.73
CA LEU A 21 47.05 -33.16 -10.57
C LEU A 21 47.77 -33.93 -11.70
N THR A 22 47.55 -33.51 -12.95
CA THR A 22 48.48 -33.76 -14.02
C THR A 22 48.77 -32.46 -14.75
N ALA A 23 50.01 -32.01 -14.59
CA ALA A 23 50.64 -30.98 -15.41
C ALA A 23 51.17 -31.61 -16.67
N CYS A 24 50.91 -31.03 -17.85
CA CYS A 24 51.73 -31.16 -19.02
C CYS A 24 51.86 -29.81 -19.72
N ALA A 25 53.15 -29.39 -19.82
CA ALA A 25 53.58 -28.25 -20.60
C ALA A 25 53.65 -28.64 -22.09
N GLY A 26 53.33 -27.73 -22.98
CA GLY A 26 53.51 -27.80 -24.41
C GLY A 26 53.22 -26.45 -25.05
N GLU A 27 54.26 -25.94 -25.73
CA GLU A 27 54.34 -24.59 -26.34
C GLU A 27 53.46 -24.38 -27.57
N ASP A 28 53.34 -23.09 -27.88
CA ASP A 28 52.98 -22.40 -29.12
C ASP A 28 51.58 -21.86 -29.30
N ALA A 29 51.55 -20.50 -29.27
CA ALA A 29 50.44 -19.62 -29.53
C ALA A 29 49.99 -19.62 -31.02
N PRO A 30 48.76 -19.15 -31.32
CA PRO A 30 48.64 -17.76 -31.71
C PRO A 30 47.52 -16.99 -31.00
N SER A 31 47.79 -15.70 -30.83
CA SER A 31 46.92 -14.63 -30.38
C SER A 31 45.56 -14.73 -31.08
N ALA A 32 44.52 -15.06 -30.32
CA ALA A 32 43.15 -14.85 -30.74
C ALA A 32 42.58 -13.67 -29.92
N ALA A 33 42.03 -12.76 -30.67
CA ALA A 33 41.41 -11.52 -30.24
C ALA A 33 40.57 -11.65 -28.97
N GLY A 34 40.76 -10.71 -28.04
CA GLY A 34 39.95 -10.56 -26.86
C GLY A 34 38.48 -10.40 -27.24
N SER A 35 37.68 -11.41 -27.01
CA SER A 35 36.27 -11.23 -26.77
C SER A 35 36.17 -10.56 -25.41
N SER A 36 35.95 -9.26 -25.41
CA SER A 36 35.35 -8.58 -24.26
C SER A 36 34.03 -9.30 -24.03
N ALA A 37 34.00 -10.22 -23.07
CA ALA A 37 32.76 -10.62 -22.44
C ALA A 37 32.19 -9.33 -21.85
N GLY A 38 31.22 -8.73 -22.54
CA GLY A 38 30.37 -7.73 -21.96
C GLY A 38 29.80 -8.38 -20.71
N THR A 39 30.14 -7.87 -19.57
CA THR A 39 29.37 -8.09 -18.34
C THR A 39 27.95 -7.74 -18.74
N ALA A 40 27.07 -8.74 -18.88
CA ALA A 40 25.65 -8.50 -18.90
C ALA A 40 25.39 -7.73 -17.62
N ALA A 41 24.96 -6.48 -17.73
CA ALA A 41 24.47 -5.72 -16.60
C ALA A 41 23.43 -6.61 -15.93
N ALA A 42 23.54 -6.82 -14.63
CA ALA A 42 22.52 -7.53 -13.89
C ALA A 42 21.21 -6.78 -14.17
N SER A 43 20.20 -7.48 -14.67
CA SER A 43 18.90 -6.86 -14.92
C SER A 43 18.38 -6.37 -13.58
N GLN A 44 18.16 -5.06 -13.48
CA GLN A 44 17.57 -4.44 -12.30
C GLN A 44 16.08 -4.74 -12.31
N THR A 45 15.50 -4.99 -11.15
CA THR A 45 14.06 -5.19 -11.00
C THR A 45 13.48 -4.04 -10.18
N LEU A 46 12.40 -3.45 -10.64
CA LEU A 46 11.53 -2.57 -9.87
C LEU A 46 10.34 -3.40 -9.37
N SER A 47 10.27 -3.62 -8.06
CA SER A 47 9.11 -4.25 -7.43
C SER A 47 8.16 -3.16 -6.91
N ILE A 48 6.96 -3.06 -7.49
CA ILE A 48 5.99 -2.01 -7.20
C ILE A 48 4.61 -2.59 -6.95
N ASP A 49 3.83 -1.96 -6.06
CA ASP A 49 2.47 -2.41 -5.83
C ASP A 49 1.45 -1.83 -6.83
N PHE A 50 0.32 -2.53 -6.92
CA PHE A 50 -0.93 -2.00 -7.45
C PHE A 50 -2.08 -2.34 -6.49
N ALA A 51 -3.07 -1.44 -6.42
CA ALA A 51 -4.17 -1.60 -5.48
C ALA A 51 -5.47 -0.99 -6.01
N THR A 52 -6.60 -1.63 -5.73
CA THR A 52 -7.91 -1.14 -6.15
C THR A 52 -8.29 0.19 -5.47
N TYR A 53 -7.69 0.52 -4.33
CA TYR A 53 -7.83 1.82 -3.67
C TYR A 53 -6.90 2.91 -4.23
N ASN A 54 -5.99 2.57 -5.15
CA ASN A 54 -5.16 3.51 -5.90
C ASN A 54 -5.41 3.36 -7.42
N PRO A 55 -6.41 4.03 -7.99
CA PRO A 55 -6.75 3.90 -9.40
C PRO A 55 -5.61 4.22 -10.36
N LEU A 56 -4.69 5.12 -9.97
CA LEU A 56 -3.54 5.47 -10.83
C LEU A 56 -2.60 4.29 -11.03
N SER A 57 -2.37 3.47 -9.99
CA SER A 57 -1.56 2.26 -10.12
C SER A 57 -2.17 1.25 -11.10
N LEU A 58 -3.49 1.20 -11.15
CA LEU A 58 -4.21 0.33 -12.10
C LEU A 58 -4.06 0.83 -13.53
N VAL A 59 -4.19 2.14 -13.74
CA VAL A 59 -3.98 2.77 -15.06
C VAL A 59 -2.56 2.52 -15.55
N ILE A 60 -1.55 2.78 -14.71
CA ILE A 60 -0.13 2.59 -15.07
C ILE A 60 0.12 1.15 -15.51
N LYS A 61 -0.39 0.19 -14.73
CA LYS A 61 -0.23 -1.24 -15.00
C LYS A 61 -0.99 -1.68 -16.26
N ASP A 62 -2.24 -1.23 -16.45
CA ASP A 62 -3.06 -1.57 -17.63
C ASP A 62 -2.41 -1.06 -18.92
N GLN A 63 -1.87 0.14 -18.88
CA GLN A 63 -1.24 0.79 -20.03
C GLN A 63 0.21 0.33 -20.28
N GLY A 64 0.84 -0.38 -19.34
CA GLY A 64 2.23 -0.86 -19.46
C GLY A 64 3.27 0.25 -19.51
N TRP A 65 3.00 1.41 -18.92
CA TRP A 65 3.86 2.59 -19.08
C TRP A 65 5.20 2.47 -18.36
N LEU A 66 5.26 1.83 -17.20
CA LEU A 66 6.53 1.61 -16.51
C LEU A 66 7.41 0.62 -17.26
N GLU A 67 6.82 -0.45 -17.80
CA GLU A 67 7.53 -1.43 -18.61
C GLU A 67 8.10 -0.80 -19.89
N GLU A 68 7.32 0.10 -20.53
CA GLU A 68 7.74 0.84 -21.73
C GLU A 68 8.93 1.76 -21.40
N GLU A 69 8.78 2.63 -20.41
CA GLU A 69 9.78 3.66 -20.06
C GLU A 69 11.10 3.05 -19.53
N LEU A 70 11.03 1.90 -18.87
CA LEU A 70 12.19 1.26 -18.23
C LEU A 70 12.86 0.17 -19.10
N SER A 71 12.27 -0.17 -20.26
CA SER A 71 12.76 -1.25 -21.13
C SER A 71 14.17 -1.00 -21.65
N ASP A 72 14.48 0.22 -22.07
CA ASP A 72 15.76 0.60 -22.65
C ASP A 72 16.88 0.60 -21.61
N ASP A 73 16.56 0.78 -20.34
CA ASP A 73 17.48 0.73 -19.20
C ASP A 73 17.67 -0.70 -18.67
N GLY A 74 16.96 -1.68 -19.24
CA GLY A 74 17.05 -3.09 -18.86
C GLY A 74 16.44 -3.37 -17.48
N VAL A 75 15.53 -2.53 -16.98
CA VAL A 75 14.82 -2.72 -15.74
C VAL A 75 13.54 -3.53 -16.01
N THR A 76 13.32 -4.57 -15.21
CA THR A 76 12.09 -5.38 -15.24
C THR A 76 11.13 -4.89 -14.18
N VAL A 77 9.85 -4.72 -14.51
CA VAL A 77 8.81 -4.31 -13.53
C VAL A 77 8.08 -5.55 -13.01
N GLU A 78 8.06 -5.72 -11.69
CA GLU A 78 7.30 -6.75 -10.98
C GLU A 78 6.17 -6.13 -10.17
N TRP A 79 4.93 -6.49 -10.50
CA TRP A 79 3.73 -5.98 -9.86
C TRP A 79 3.25 -6.88 -8.73
N VAL A 80 3.05 -6.29 -7.54
CA VAL A 80 2.52 -6.96 -6.35
C VAL A 80 1.18 -6.34 -5.97
N GLN A 81 0.14 -7.14 -5.79
CA GLN A 81 -1.17 -6.61 -5.37
C GLN A 81 -1.22 -6.35 -3.86
N SER A 82 -1.59 -5.14 -3.48
CA SER A 82 -1.82 -4.75 -2.09
C SER A 82 -3.33 -4.73 -1.76
N ALA A 83 -3.74 -5.47 -0.73
CA ALA A 83 -5.14 -5.56 -0.30
C ALA A 83 -5.55 -4.48 0.71
N GLY A 84 -4.67 -3.54 1.01
CA GLY A 84 -4.83 -2.43 1.94
C GLY A 84 -3.48 -1.84 2.33
N SER A 85 -3.47 -0.62 2.86
CA SER A 85 -2.23 0.10 3.25
C SER A 85 -1.38 -0.69 4.25
N ASN A 86 -2.00 -1.46 5.15
CA ASN A 86 -1.29 -2.33 6.08
C ASN A 86 -0.46 -3.41 5.35
N LYS A 87 -0.98 -3.97 4.24
CA LYS A 87 -0.27 -4.97 3.43
C LYS A 87 0.82 -4.36 2.57
N ALA A 88 0.59 -3.18 1.99
CA ALA A 88 1.63 -2.41 1.32
C ALA A 88 2.79 -2.09 2.27
N ASN A 89 2.48 -1.65 3.51
CA ASN A 89 3.48 -1.39 4.54
C ASN A 89 4.27 -2.63 4.98
N GLU A 90 3.62 -3.80 5.08
CA GLU A 90 4.31 -5.07 5.34
C GLU A 90 5.29 -5.40 4.21
N ALA A 91 4.89 -5.22 2.95
CA ALA A 91 5.71 -5.48 1.78
C ALA A 91 6.91 -4.52 1.68
N LEU A 92 6.70 -3.22 1.91
CA LEU A 92 7.77 -2.21 1.98
C LEU A 92 8.80 -2.53 3.08
N ARG A 93 8.34 -2.85 4.30
CA ARG A 93 9.25 -3.19 5.42
C ARG A 93 10.05 -4.46 5.21
N SER A 94 9.47 -5.42 4.50
CA SER A 94 10.16 -6.69 4.21
C SER A 94 11.07 -6.63 2.98
N GLY A 95 11.07 -5.52 2.23
CA GLY A 95 11.76 -5.40 0.96
C GLY A 95 11.16 -6.26 -0.15
N ALA A 96 9.88 -6.66 -0.01
CA ALA A 96 9.17 -7.38 -1.07
C ALA A 96 8.72 -6.44 -2.20
N ILE A 97 8.61 -5.14 -1.92
CA ILE A 97 8.41 -4.08 -2.91
C ILE A 97 9.33 -2.89 -2.59
N ASP A 98 9.78 -2.22 -3.63
CA ASP A 98 10.57 -0.99 -3.56
C ASP A 98 9.67 0.24 -3.43
N VAL A 99 8.51 0.20 -4.11
CA VAL A 99 7.52 1.27 -4.16
C VAL A 99 6.13 0.71 -3.85
N GLY A 100 5.40 1.42 -2.96
CA GLY A 100 4.06 1.00 -2.57
C GLY A 100 3.12 2.16 -2.27
N SER A 101 1.84 1.99 -2.58
CA SER A 101 0.80 2.98 -2.33
C SER A 101 0.08 2.74 -1.01
N THR A 102 -0.11 3.80 -0.22
CA THR A 102 -0.82 3.73 1.06
C THR A 102 -1.65 4.98 1.32
N ALA A 103 -2.48 4.92 2.35
CA ALA A 103 -2.97 6.12 3.00
C ALA A 103 -1.81 6.89 3.66
N GLY A 104 -1.90 8.21 3.73
CA GLY A 104 -0.92 9.04 4.41
C GLY A 104 -0.79 8.69 5.89
N SER A 105 -1.89 8.42 6.57
CA SER A 105 -1.90 7.95 7.97
C SER A 105 -1.12 6.65 8.16
N ALA A 106 -1.29 5.70 7.23
CA ALA A 106 -0.57 4.44 7.26
C ALA A 106 0.93 4.61 6.95
N ALA A 107 1.29 5.54 6.04
CA ALA A 107 2.68 5.89 5.78
C ALA A 107 3.35 6.49 7.00
N LEU A 108 2.70 7.46 7.67
CA LEU A 108 3.19 8.07 8.89
C LEU A 108 3.37 7.04 10.01
N LEU A 109 2.38 6.18 10.24
CA LEU A 109 2.48 5.11 11.23
C LEU A 109 3.66 4.16 10.93
N ASN A 110 3.84 3.79 9.66
CA ASN A 110 4.95 2.92 9.25
C ASN A 110 6.31 3.59 9.50
N ARG A 111 6.43 4.88 9.15
CA ARG A 111 7.64 5.68 9.38
C ARG A 111 7.92 5.85 10.88
N ALA A 112 6.90 6.17 11.70
CA ALA A 112 7.02 6.29 13.15
C ALA A 112 7.48 4.97 13.81
N ASN A 113 7.11 3.83 13.25
CA ASN A 113 7.60 2.52 13.67
C ASN A 113 8.96 2.13 13.03
N GLY A 114 9.69 3.10 12.47
CA GLY A 114 11.08 2.95 12.02
C GLY A 114 11.25 2.37 10.61
N ALA A 115 10.19 2.29 9.80
CA ALA A 115 10.35 1.86 8.42
C ALA A 115 11.12 2.91 7.60
N PRO A 116 12.18 2.52 6.86
CA PRO A 116 12.99 3.44 6.07
C PRO A 116 12.29 3.73 4.73
N ILE A 117 11.20 4.50 4.79
CA ILE A 117 10.41 4.90 3.62
C ILE A 117 10.30 6.41 3.50
N LYS A 118 10.13 6.90 2.28
CA LYS A 118 9.78 8.29 1.96
C LYS A 118 8.53 8.32 1.11
N THR A 119 7.65 9.28 1.36
CA THR A 119 6.56 9.63 0.45
C THR A 119 7.10 10.52 -0.65
N ILE A 120 7.02 10.06 -1.90
CA ILE A 120 7.59 10.74 -3.07
C ILE A 120 6.53 11.38 -3.98
N VAL A 121 5.27 10.91 -3.92
CA VAL A 121 4.13 11.44 -4.70
C VAL A 121 2.86 11.41 -3.86
N VAL A 122 2.03 12.44 -4.01
CA VAL A 122 0.63 12.42 -3.59
C VAL A 122 -0.22 12.03 -4.80
N ALA A 123 -0.87 10.87 -4.74
CA ALA A 123 -1.64 10.34 -5.86
C ALA A 123 -3.00 11.04 -6.01
N ASN A 124 -3.74 11.16 -4.91
CA ASN A 124 -5.05 11.81 -4.86
C ASN A 124 -5.49 12.12 -3.43
N GLN A 125 -6.56 12.91 -3.28
CA GLN A 125 -7.25 13.16 -2.01
C GLN A 125 -8.64 12.50 -2.06
N PRO A 126 -8.76 11.23 -1.68
CA PRO A 126 -10.01 10.50 -1.83
C PRO A 126 -10.95 10.67 -0.63
N GLU A 127 -12.25 10.58 -0.88
CA GLU A 127 -13.24 10.26 0.16
C GLU A 127 -13.46 8.74 0.18
N TRP A 128 -12.49 7.99 0.62
CA TRP A 128 -12.48 6.52 0.54
C TRP A 128 -12.87 5.78 1.81
N SER A 129 -13.04 6.50 2.94
CA SER A 129 -13.44 5.90 4.21
C SER A 129 -14.73 6.51 4.72
N ALA A 130 -15.64 5.67 5.22
CA ALA A 130 -16.85 6.06 5.89
C ALA A 130 -17.35 4.95 6.82
N LEU A 131 -18.32 5.26 7.68
CA LEU A 131 -19.00 4.28 8.54
C LEU A 131 -20.29 3.81 7.89
N LEU A 132 -20.45 2.50 7.77
CA LEU A 132 -21.63 1.86 7.19
C LEU A 132 -22.28 0.88 8.16
N THR A 133 -23.59 0.72 7.97
CA THR A 133 -24.39 -0.34 8.61
C THR A 133 -25.15 -1.15 7.58
N GLY A 134 -25.67 -2.30 8.00
CA GLY A 134 -26.56 -3.09 7.16
C GLY A 134 -27.89 -2.36 6.85
N PRO A 135 -28.66 -2.83 5.82
CA PRO A 135 -29.88 -2.16 5.36
C PRO A 135 -30.97 -2.03 6.43
N ASP A 136 -31.06 -3.01 7.31
CA ASP A 136 -32.09 -3.10 8.34
C ASP A 136 -31.61 -2.64 9.73
N SER A 137 -30.41 -2.06 9.84
CA SER A 137 -29.84 -1.60 11.11
C SER A 137 -30.64 -0.43 11.70
N ASP A 138 -30.76 -0.41 13.01
CA ASP A 138 -31.34 0.70 13.79
C ASP A 138 -30.33 1.84 14.04
N ILE A 139 -29.05 1.63 13.73
CA ILE A 139 -27.98 2.60 13.90
C ILE A 139 -28.05 3.63 12.77
N THR A 140 -28.17 4.91 13.15
CA THR A 140 -28.27 6.04 12.24
C THR A 140 -27.33 7.20 12.60
N SER A 141 -26.58 7.08 13.71
CA SER A 141 -25.60 8.07 14.13
C SER A 141 -24.42 7.42 14.85
N ILE A 142 -23.31 8.16 14.98
CA ILE A 142 -22.06 7.66 15.62
C ILE A 142 -22.30 7.36 17.10
N GLU A 143 -23.08 8.17 17.80
CA GLU A 143 -23.35 8.02 19.24
C GLU A 143 -23.99 6.65 19.55
N GLN A 144 -24.70 6.06 18.59
CA GLN A 144 -25.32 4.74 18.74
C GLN A 144 -24.33 3.57 18.58
N LEU A 145 -23.06 3.87 18.27
CA LEU A 145 -21.99 2.86 18.24
C LEU A 145 -21.47 2.50 19.64
N GLU A 146 -21.81 3.26 20.68
CA GLU A 146 -21.46 2.90 22.06
C GLU A 146 -21.97 1.50 22.43
N GLY A 147 -21.09 0.64 22.89
CA GLY A 147 -21.37 -0.76 23.21
C GLY A 147 -21.53 -1.68 21.99
N ARG A 148 -21.38 -1.19 20.78
CA ARG A 148 -21.51 -1.96 19.52
C ARG A 148 -20.19 -2.52 19.04
N SER A 149 -20.26 -3.43 18.06
CA SER A 149 -19.12 -3.99 17.35
C SER A 149 -18.95 -3.35 15.99
N VAL A 150 -17.73 -2.90 15.68
CA VAL A 150 -17.38 -2.26 14.41
C VAL A 150 -16.19 -2.99 13.78
N ALA A 151 -16.33 -3.44 12.55
CA ALA A 151 -15.18 -3.94 11.79
C ALA A 151 -14.36 -2.75 11.28
N ALA A 152 -13.04 -2.80 11.46
CA ALA A 152 -12.09 -1.85 10.88
C ALA A 152 -10.72 -2.48 10.73
N THR A 153 -10.00 -2.15 9.66
CA THR A 153 -8.64 -2.67 9.43
C THR A 153 -7.62 -1.77 10.12
N LYS A 154 -7.02 -2.23 11.21
CA LYS A 154 -6.00 -1.46 11.93
C LYS A 154 -4.81 -1.12 11.05
N GLY A 155 -4.24 0.08 11.27
CA GLY A 155 -3.12 0.58 10.48
C GLY A 155 -3.49 1.05 9.08
N THR A 156 -4.78 1.40 8.85
CA THR A 156 -5.30 1.96 7.60
C THR A 156 -6.25 3.12 7.89
N ASP A 157 -6.51 3.96 6.90
CA ASP A 157 -7.40 5.12 7.05
C ASP A 157 -8.77 4.81 7.65
N PRO A 158 -9.50 3.74 7.26
CA PRO A 158 -10.78 3.41 7.89
C PRO A 158 -10.74 3.26 9.41
N TYR A 159 -9.65 2.74 9.95
CA TYR A 159 -9.48 2.64 11.40
C TYR A 159 -9.30 4.02 12.04
N PHE A 160 -8.45 4.86 11.47
CA PHE A 160 -8.22 6.21 12.01
C PHE A 160 -9.41 7.13 11.77
N PHE A 161 -10.14 6.95 10.66
CA PHE A 161 -11.43 7.58 10.41
C PHE A 161 -12.44 7.25 11.51
N LEU A 162 -12.56 5.96 11.88
CA LEU A 162 -13.46 5.51 12.96
C LEU A 162 -13.11 6.20 14.29
N ILE A 163 -11.83 6.23 14.67
CA ILE A 163 -11.41 6.83 15.93
C ILE A 163 -11.73 8.34 15.95
N GLN A 164 -11.34 9.07 14.90
CA GLN A 164 -11.65 10.51 14.78
C GLN A 164 -13.15 10.79 14.82
N ALA A 165 -13.96 9.98 14.13
CA ALA A 165 -15.42 10.12 14.11
C ALA A 165 -16.04 9.90 15.49
N LEU A 166 -15.58 8.89 16.25
CA LEU A 166 -16.02 8.62 17.61
C LEU A 166 -15.67 9.79 18.55
N GLU A 167 -14.42 10.26 18.53
CA GLU A 167 -13.95 11.38 19.34
C GLU A 167 -14.72 12.67 19.02
N GLY A 168 -14.92 12.97 17.74
CA GLY A 168 -15.68 14.12 17.27
C GLY A 168 -17.15 14.13 17.72
N ALA A 169 -17.73 12.93 17.90
CA ALA A 169 -19.09 12.75 18.44
C ALA A 169 -19.14 12.65 19.97
N GLY A 170 -17.99 12.71 20.66
CA GLY A 170 -17.91 12.56 22.11
C GLY A 170 -18.13 11.14 22.62
N VAL A 171 -17.91 10.15 21.75
CA VAL A 171 -17.97 8.71 22.09
C VAL A 171 -16.55 8.22 22.38
N GLU A 172 -16.34 7.67 23.57
CA GLU A 172 -15.07 7.09 23.94
C GLU A 172 -14.73 5.89 23.03
N PRO A 173 -13.57 5.87 22.30
CA PRO A 173 -13.22 4.76 21.41
C PRO A 173 -13.20 3.41 22.10
N SER A 174 -12.83 3.37 23.39
CA SER A 174 -12.82 2.14 24.22
C SER A 174 -14.20 1.59 24.52
N SER A 175 -15.28 2.37 24.31
CA SER A 175 -16.68 1.92 24.46
C SER A 175 -17.16 1.10 23.25
N VAL A 176 -16.40 1.10 22.13
CA VAL A 176 -16.73 0.40 20.90
C VAL A 176 -15.83 -0.83 20.77
N THR A 177 -16.41 -1.99 20.45
CA THR A 177 -15.64 -3.20 20.20
C THR A 177 -15.14 -3.23 18.75
N VAL A 178 -13.89 -2.82 18.52
CA VAL A 178 -13.29 -2.86 17.19
C VAL A 178 -12.83 -4.27 16.85
N GLN A 179 -13.40 -4.88 15.80
CA GLN A 179 -12.93 -6.11 15.21
C GLN A 179 -11.93 -5.81 14.08
N ASN A 180 -10.66 -6.17 14.29
CA ASN A 180 -9.61 -5.98 13.28
C ASN A 180 -9.75 -7.03 12.18
N LEU A 181 -10.45 -6.67 11.10
CA LEU A 181 -10.66 -7.49 9.92
C LEU A 181 -10.12 -6.78 8.68
N GLN A 182 -9.62 -7.54 7.69
CA GLN A 182 -9.29 -6.96 6.39
C GLN A 182 -10.56 -6.40 5.73
N HIS A 183 -10.40 -5.42 4.83
CA HIS A 183 -11.54 -4.66 4.28
C HIS A 183 -12.64 -5.54 3.68
N ALA A 184 -12.28 -6.57 2.89
CA ALA A 184 -13.23 -7.51 2.32
C ALA A 184 -13.92 -8.37 3.38
N ASP A 185 -13.17 -8.79 4.41
CA ASP A 185 -13.72 -9.57 5.55
C ASP A 185 -14.63 -8.70 6.42
N GLY A 186 -14.27 -7.40 6.60
CA GLY A 186 -15.10 -6.43 7.31
C GLY A 186 -16.45 -6.21 6.64
N ARG A 187 -16.45 -6.08 5.30
CA ARG A 187 -17.68 -6.04 4.52
C ARG A 187 -18.50 -7.32 4.71
N ALA A 188 -17.89 -8.48 4.57
CA ALA A 188 -18.58 -9.76 4.74
C ALA A 188 -19.16 -9.94 6.16
N ALA A 189 -18.44 -9.45 7.20
CA ALA A 189 -18.91 -9.45 8.58
C ALA A 189 -20.12 -8.52 8.77
N LEU A 190 -20.18 -7.37 8.11
CA LEU A 190 -21.35 -6.51 8.10
C LEU A 190 -22.55 -7.18 7.40
N GLU A 191 -22.34 -7.71 6.21
CA GLU A 191 -23.40 -8.33 5.40
C GLU A 191 -24.03 -9.56 6.08
N ASN A 192 -23.26 -10.31 6.86
CA ASN A 192 -23.76 -11.48 7.60
C ASN A 192 -24.22 -11.17 9.04
N GLY A 193 -24.12 -9.90 9.48
CA GLY A 193 -24.54 -9.46 10.81
C GLY A 193 -23.61 -9.87 11.95
N SER A 194 -22.34 -10.22 11.66
CA SER A 194 -21.33 -10.53 12.69
C SER A 194 -20.76 -9.28 13.36
N VAL A 195 -20.95 -8.12 12.75
CA VAL A 195 -20.67 -6.79 13.32
C VAL A 195 -21.87 -5.87 13.10
N ASP A 196 -22.01 -4.86 13.97
CA ASP A 196 -23.09 -3.88 13.89
C ASP A 196 -22.82 -2.81 12.83
N ALA A 197 -21.53 -2.46 12.63
CA ALA A 197 -21.09 -1.46 11.66
C ALA A 197 -19.72 -1.83 11.09
N TRP A 198 -19.33 -1.14 10.04
CA TRP A 198 -18.04 -1.30 9.37
C TRP A 198 -17.48 0.04 8.94
N ALA A 199 -16.22 0.30 9.28
CA ALA A 199 -15.43 1.37 8.70
C ALA A 199 -14.90 0.87 7.34
N GLY A 200 -15.58 1.30 6.28
CA GLY A 200 -15.37 0.83 4.92
C GLY A 200 -14.18 1.49 4.23
N LEU A 201 -13.71 0.87 3.16
CA LEU A 201 -12.73 1.41 2.23
C LEU A 201 -13.23 1.22 0.79
N ASP A 202 -13.19 2.29 -0.01
CA ASP A 202 -13.47 2.18 -1.44
C ASP A 202 -12.36 1.39 -2.18
N PRO A 203 -12.73 0.66 -3.22
CA PRO A 203 -14.05 0.58 -3.85
C PRO A 203 -14.98 -0.48 -3.22
N ILE A 204 -14.52 -1.22 -2.19
CA ILE A 204 -15.30 -2.26 -1.52
C ILE A 204 -16.52 -1.64 -0.83
N MET A 205 -16.35 -0.42 -0.30
CA MET A 205 -17.40 0.36 0.35
C MET A 205 -18.53 0.75 -0.63
N ALA A 206 -18.18 1.25 -1.81
CA ALA A 206 -19.15 1.57 -2.85
C ALA A 206 -19.94 0.33 -3.31
N ALA A 207 -19.28 -0.82 -3.41
CA ALA A 207 -19.97 -2.07 -3.70
C ALA A 207 -20.93 -2.52 -2.57
N ALA A 208 -20.59 -2.27 -1.31
CA ALA A 208 -21.49 -2.54 -0.18
C ALA A 208 -22.71 -1.60 -0.20
N GLU A 209 -22.50 -0.31 -0.49
CA GLU A 209 -23.58 0.68 -0.67
C GLU A 209 -24.55 0.25 -1.79
N ALA A 210 -24.01 -0.15 -2.96
CA ALA A 210 -24.82 -0.66 -4.08
C ALA A 210 -25.63 -1.91 -3.72
N ASN A 211 -25.18 -2.68 -2.73
CA ASN A 211 -25.88 -3.85 -2.18
C ASN A 211 -26.78 -3.53 -0.97
N GLY A 212 -27.02 -2.25 -0.68
CA GLY A 212 -27.97 -1.79 0.32
C GLY A 212 -27.39 -1.44 1.68
N ALA A 213 -26.08 -1.48 1.88
CA ALA A 213 -25.47 -0.90 3.08
C ALA A 213 -25.72 0.60 3.12
N ARG A 214 -25.86 1.17 4.33
CA ARG A 214 -26.21 2.59 4.53
C ARG A 214 -25.08 3.29 5.26
N PHE A 215 -24.77 4.50 4.80
CA PHE A 215 -23.85 5.37 5.53
C PHE A 215 -24.47 5.85 6.84
N VAL A 216 -23.70 5.73 7.92
CA VAL A 216 -23.97 6.35 9.22
C VAL A 216 -23.23 7.67 9.32
N HIS A 217 -22.01 7.72 8.80
CA HIS A 217 -21.18 8.90 8.82
C HIS A 217 -20.23 8.94 7.62
N ARG A 218 -20.17 10.10 6.98
CA ARG A 218 -19.23 10.49 5.93
C ARG A 218 -18.65 11.84 6.28
N ASP A 219 -17.34 11.95 6.24
CA ASP A 219 -16.63 13.21 6.43
C ASP A 219 -15.31 13.16 5.63
N PRO A 220 -15.22 13.85 4.46
CA PRO A 220 -14.02 13.88 3.67
C PRO A 220 -12.78 14.38 4.41
N ASP A 221 -12.96 15.29 5.38
CA ASP A 221 -11.87 15.91 6.14
C ASP A 221 -11.19 14.93 7.12
N LEU A 222 -11.86 13.81 7.45
CA LEU A 222 -11.29 12.73 8.28
C LEU A 222 -10.49 11.70 7.46
N ASN A 223 -10.45 11.83 6.14
CA ASN A 223 -9.64 10.98 5.27
C ASN A 223 -8.26 11.60 5.06
N SER A 224 -7.22 10.77 5.04
CA SER A 224 -5.91 11.22 4.62
C SER A 224 -5.73 11.08 3.10
N TYR A 225 -4.62 11.60 2.58
CA TYR A 225 -4.29 11.49 1.16
C TYR A 225 -3.85 10.07 0.79
N SER A 226 -4.04 9.69 -0.47
CA SER A 226 -3.35 8.55 -1.06
C SER A 226 -1.94 8.97 -1.47
N VAL A 227 -0.94 8.22 -1.02
CA VAL A 227 0.47 8.54 -1.25
C VAL A 227 1.24 7.35 -1.80
N VAL A 228 2.27 7.65 -2.58
CA VAL A 228 3.24 6.68 -3.09
C VAL A 228 4.51 6.80 -2.26
N ASN A 229 4.90 5.70 -1.64
CA ASN A 229 6.09 5.60 -0.81
C ASN A 229 7.14 4.74 -1.50
N ALA A 230 8.39 5.10 -1.32
CA ALA A 230 9.53 4.30 -1.76
C ALA A 230 10.47 4.03 -0.59
N THR A 231 11.19 2.91 -0.62
CA THR A 231 12.22 2.61 0.37
C THR A 231 13.42 3.54 0.20
N GLU A 232 14.05 3.95 1.30
CA GLU A 232 15.24 4.84 1.25
C GLU A 232 16.41 4.19 0.50
N ASP A 233 16.55 2.86 0.60
CA ASP A 233 17.56 2.11 -0.15
C ASP A 233 17.31 2.23 -1.66
N PHE A 234 16.07 2.00 -2.12
CA PHE A 234 15.71 2.17 -3.53
C PHE A 234 15.94 3.60 -4.04
N LEU A 235 15.57 4.62 -3.26
CA LEU A 235 15.79 6.02 -3.64
C LEU A 235 17.28 6.37 -3.75
N THR A 236 18.14 5.69 -2.98
CA THR A 236 19.59 5.89 -3.00
C THR A 236 20.27 5.12 -4.13
N GLU A 237 19.85 3.87 -4.36
CA GLU A 237 20.47 2.98 -5.32
C GLU A 237 19.98 3.19 -6.75
N SER A 238 18.71 3.64 -6.90
CA SER A 238 18.01 3.77 -8.20
C SER A 238 17.22 5.07 -8.34
N PRO A 239 17.82 6.24 -8.09
CA PRO A 239 17.11 7.52 -8.11
C PRO A 239 16.51 7.86 -9.48
N GLU A 240 17.10 7.38 -10.58
CA GLU A 240 16.60 7.58 -11.93
C GLU A 240 15.32 6.77 -12.16
N THR A 241 15.28 5.51 -11.73
CA THR A 241 14.09 4.67 -11.76
C THR A 241 12.98 5.24 -10.86
N ALA A 242 13.33 5.75 -9.68
CA ALA A 242 12.38 6.42 -8.79
C ALA A 242 11.76 7.68 -9.45
N GLN A 243 12.55 8.43 -10.23
CA GLN A 243 12.04 9.56 -11.00
C GLN A 243 11.07 9.11 -12.09
N VAL A 244 11.37 8.03 -12.83
CA VAL A 244 10.45 7.46 -13.82
C VAL A 244 9.12 7.05 -13.17
N VAL A 245 9.14 6.46 -11.97
CA VAL A 245 7.92 6.15 -11.23
C VAL A 245 7.10 7.42 -10.95
N ALA A 246 7.72 8.47 -10.42
CA ALA A 246 7.02 9.73 -10.13
C ALA A 246 6.44 10.38 -11.39
N ASP A 247 7.21 10.42 -12.49
CA ASP A 247 6.78 10.94 -13.79
C ASP A 247 5.58 10.15 -14.34
N THR A 248 5.61 8.83 -14.18
CA THR A 248 4.54 7.94 -14.66
C THR A 248 3.26 8.09 -13.83
N TYR A 249 3.38 8.30 -12.52
CA TYR A 249 2.21 8.62 -11.67
C TYR A 249 1.58 9.96 -12.06
N GLU A 250 2.37 10.99 -12.37
CA GLU A 250 1.84 12.27 -12.84
C GLU A 250 1.20 12.15 -14.24
N ARG A 251 1.82 11.38 -15.15
CA ARG A 251 1.20 11.01 -16.44
C ARG A 251 -0.15 10.34 -16.24
N ALA A 252 -0.23 9.37 -15.32
CA ALA A 252 -1.46 8.65 -15.02
C ALA A 252 -2.54 9.56 -14.43
N ARG A 253 -2.16 10.50 -13.55
CA ARG A 253 -3.09 11.46 -12.96
C ARG A 253 -3.72 12.35 -14.04
N ARG A 254 -2.90 12.95 -14.93
CA ARG A 254 -3.38 13.77 -16.04
C ARG A 254 -4.29 12.98 -16.98
N TRP A 255 -3.86 11.77 -17.32
CA TRP A 255 -4.64 10.90 -18.20
C TRP A 255 -5.98 10.49 -17.56
N ALA A 256 -6.02 10.14 -16.28
CA ALA A 256 -7.25 9.75 -15.58
C ALA A 256 -8.26 10.91 -15.48
N VAL A 257 -7.79 12.15 -15.33
CA VAL A 257 -8.64 13.35 -15.38
C VAL A 257 -9.28 13.52 -16.78
N GLU A 258 -8.53 13.24 -17.84
CA GLU A 258 -9.02 13.34 -19.22
C GLU A 258 -9.86 12.13 -19.64
N ASN A 259 -9.70 10.97 -18.99
CA ASN A 259 -10.32 9.70 -19.35
C ASN A 259 -11.01 9.02 -18.14
N PRO A 260 -11.96 9.69 -17.46
CA PRO A 260 -12.57 9.16 -16.23
C PRO A 260 -13.39 7.88 -16.49
N GLU A 261 -14.04 7.74 -17.64
CA GLU A 261 -14.82 6.56 -18.01
C GLU A 261 -13.89 5.33 -18.18
N GLU A 262 -12.76 5.50 -18.85
CA GLU A 262 -11.79 4.42 -19.04
C GLU A 262 -11.08 4.05 -17.72
N THR A 263 -10.78 5.03 -16.88
CA THR A 263 -10.26 4.79 -15.52
C THR A 263 -11.25 3.97 -14.69
N ALA A 264 -12.55 4.28 -14.79
CA ALA A 264 -13.62 3.52 -14.13
C ALA A 264 -13.73 2.09 -14.69
N ARG A 265 -13.63 1.89 -16.01
CA ARG A 265 -13.63 0.57 -16.63
C ARG A 265 -12.47 -0.29 -16.12
N ILE A 266 -11.25 0.27 -16.07
CA ILE A 266 -10.07 -0.43 -15.54
C ILE A 266 -10.29 -0.82 -14.06
N LEU A 267 -10.80 0.10 -13.25
CA LEU A 267 -11.14 -0.20 -11.85
C LEU A 267 -12.17 -1.30 -11.72
N ALA A 268 -13.25 -1.24 -12.53
CA ALA A 268 -14.32 -2.24 -12.54
C ALA A 268 -13.81 -3.64 -12.85
N GLU A 269 -12.95 -3.76 -13.87
CA GLU A 269 -12.35 -5.02 -14.29
C GLU A 269 -11.46 -5.63 -13.19
N VAL A 270 -10.55 -4.84 -12.62
CA VAL A 270 -9.60 -5.34 -11.62
C VAL A 270 -10.28 -5.63 -10.27
N ALA A 271 -11.26 -4.81 -9.87
CA ALA A 271 -11.97 -4.96 -8.60
C ALA A 271 -13.20 -5.89 -8.69
N GLY A 272 -13.59 -6.33 -9.90
CA GLY A 272 -14.77 -7.17 -10.11
C GLY A 272 -16.09 -6.45 -9.78
N LEU A 273 -16.19 -5.17 -10.15
CA LEU A 273 -17.32 -4.31 -9.86
C LEU A 273 -18.22 -4.10 -11.10
N GLU A 274 -19.47 -3.75 -10.85
CA GLU A 274 -20.30 -3.14 -11.90
C GLU A 274 -19.69 -1.77 -12.29
N GLU A 275 -19.65 -1.48 -13.57
CA GLU A 275 -19.03 -0.28 -14.13
C GLU A 275 -19.62 1.03 -13.53
N SER A 276 -20.93 1.05 -13.25
CA SER A 276 -21.60 2.19 -12.62
C SER A 276 -21.07 2.47 -11.20
N VAL A 277 -20.70 1.43 -10.44
CA VAL A 277 -20.11 1.56 -9.09
C VAL A 277 -18.69 2.11 -9.19
N ALA A 278 -17.89 1.58 -10.12
CA ALA A 278 -16.55 2.10 -10.35
C ALA A 278 -16.56 3.55 -10.85
N THR A 279 -17.52 3.91 -11.72
CA THR A 279 -17.73 5.30 -12.19
C THR A 279 -18.00 6.23 -11.02
N GLN A 280 -18.88 5.85 -10.09
CA GLN A 280 -19.14 6.64 -8.89
C GLN A 280 -17.87 6.86 -8.05
N VAL A 281 -17.06 5.82 -7.83
CA VAL A 281 -15.79 5.95 -7.10
C VAL A 281 -14.85 6.93 -7.79
N ILE A 282 -14.66 6.80 -9.10
CA ILE A 282 -13.71 7.63 -9.85
C ILE A 282 -14.18 9.09 -9.92
N THR A 283 -15.48 9.33 -10.22
CA THR A 283 -15.97 10.68 -10.52
C THR A 283 -16.42 11.47 -9.29
N GLU A 284 -16.84 10.79 -8.22
CA GLU A 284 -17.41 11.45 -7.04
C GLU A 284 -16.52 11.37 -5.80
N ARG A 285 -15.61 10.36 -5.71
CA ARG A 285 -14.84 10.08 -4.50
C ARG A 285 -13.32 10.09 -4.68
N THR A 286 -12.84 10.13 -5.94
CA THR A 286 -11.42 10.19 -6.26
C THR A 286 -11.07 11.61 -6.71
N ASN A 287 -10.62 12.46 -5.78
CA ASN A 287 -10.18 13.82 -6.12
C ASN A 287 -8.75 13.79 -6.67
N LEU A 288 -8.60 14.01 -7.96
CA LEU A 288 -7.33 14.10 -8.68
C LEU A 288 -6.86 15.55 -8.93
N ASP A 289 -7.69 16.55 -8.60
CA ASP A 289 -7.37 17.98 -8.77
C ASP A 289 -6.59 18.49 -7.54
N ILE A 290 -5.38 17.95 -7.39
CA ILE A 290 -4.44 18.28 -6.32
C ILE A 290 -3.02 18.33 -6.85
N SER A 291 -2.10 19.00 -6.12
CA SER A 291 -0.67 18.90 -6.41
C SER A 291 -0.14 17.49 -6.06
N PRO A 292 0.69 16.89 -6.93
CA PRO A 292 1.35 15.61 -6.63
C PRO A 292 2.48 15.77 -5.60
N VAL A 293 2.87 17.01 -5.28
CA VAL A 293 4.00 17.30 -4.40
C VAL A 293 3.61 17.16 -2.93
N PRO A 294 4.22 16.22 -2.18
CA PRO A 294 3.96 16.09 -0.76
C PRO A 294 4.46 17.31 0.02
N GLY A 295 3.61 17.86 0.91
CA GLY A 295 3.94 19.11 1.61
C GLY A 295 3.03 19.44 2.79
N GLU A 296 2.78 20.74 2.98
CA GLU A 296 2.09 21.28 4.16
C GLU A 296 0.63 20.81 4.31
N ASP A 297 -0.10 20.58 3.22
CA ASP A 297 -1.48 20.09 3.32
C ASP A 297 -1.53 18.69 3.92
N GLN A 298 -0.62 17.80 3.50
CA GLN A 298 -0.48 16.46 4.06
C GLN A 298 -0.01 16.53 5.52
N ARG A 299 0.97 17.40 5.83
CA ARG A 299 1.45 17.59 7.21
C ARG A 299 0.32 18.00 8.15
N ARG A 300 -0.53 18.93 7.72
CA ARG A 300 -1.67 19.42 8.52
C ARG A 300 -2.64 18.30 8.86
N VAL A 301 -3.03 17.48 7.88
CA VAL A 301 -3.95 16.36 8.10
C VAL A 301 -3.29 15.30 9.01
N LEU A 302 -2.04 14.94 8.72
CA LEU A 302 -1.33 13.91 9.48
C LEU A 302 -0.99 14.33 10.90
N SER A 303 -0.78 15.63 11.16
CA SER A 303 -0.59 16.16 12.52
C SER A 303 -1.84 15.97 13.40
N ALA A 304 -3.03 15.98 12.81
CA ALA A 304 -4.27 15.70 13.54
C ALA A 304 -4.46 14.21 13.86
N ILE A 305 -3.96 13.33 12.97
CA ILE A 305 -4.05 11.87 13.14
C ILE A 305 -2.96 11.32 14.07
N GLY A 306 -1.78 11.93 14.07
CA GLY A 306 -0.60 11.43 14.80
C GLY A 306 -0.84 11.11 16.28
N PRO A 307 -1.50 11.97 17.08
CA PRO A 307 -1.81 11.68 18.48
C PRO A 307 -2.59 10.38 18.71
N ILE A 308 -3.46 10.00 17.76
CA ILE A 308 -4.24 8.76 17.84
C ILE A 308 -3.32 7.54 17.91
N PHE A 309 -2.17 7.55 17.25
CA PHE A 309 -1.22 6.44 17.28
C PHE A 309 -0.66 6.19 18.70
N VAL A 310 -0.47 7.27 19.46
CA VAL A 310 -0.01 7.19 20.85
C VAL A 310 -1.14 6.74 21.77
N ASP A 311 -2.33 7.29 21.60
CA ASP A 311 -3.50 6.96 22.42
C ASP A 311 -3.96 5.51 22.22
N THR A 312 -3.81 4.97 21.00
CA THR A 312 -4.10 3.56 20.69
C THR A 312 -2.96 2.61 21.02
N GLY A 313 -1.78 3.14 21.38
CA GLY A 313 -0.58 2.36 21.68
C GLY A 313 0.13 1.77 20.45
N ASP A 314 -0.17 2.30 19.27
CA ASP A 314 0.47 1.87 18.00
C ASP A 314 1.89 2.46 17.86
N VAL A 315 2.17 3.61 18.54
CA VAL A 315 3.49 4.25 18.68
C VAL A 315 3.71 4.59 20.16
N PRO A 316 4.94 4.43 20.72
CA PRO A 316 5.19 4.64 22.14
C PRO A 316 4.96 6.06 22.65
N ASP A 317 5.30 7.08 21.84
CA ASP A 317 5.27 8.49 22.24
C ASP A 317 5.13 9.44 21.05
N GLN A 318 4.75 10.67 21.34
CA GLN A 318 4.51 11.73 20.34
C GLN A 318 5.81 12.20 19.66
N GLU A 319 6.95 12.13 20.32
CA GLU A 319 8.23 12.55 19.75
C GLU A 319 8.59 11.72 18.51
N GLN A 320 8.34 10.39 18.56
CA GLN A 320 8.53 9.50 17.39
C GLN A 320 7.58 9.83 16.24
N VAL A 321 6.35 10.21 16.55
CA VAL A 321 5.37 10.62 15.52
C VAL A 321 5.80 11.93 14.86
N ASP A 322 6.24 12.91 15.66
CA ASP A 322 6.67 14.22 15.18
C ASP A 322 7.94 14.10 14.31
N GLU A 323 8.92 13.30 14.73
CA GLU A 323 10.14 13.02 13.94
C GLU A 323 9.79 12.30 12.61
N ALA A 324 8.87 11.33 12.67
CA ALA A 324 8.41 10.65 11.46
C ALA A 324 7.74 11.62 10.49
N LEU A 325 6.89 12.52 10.98
CA LEU A 325 6.20 13.51 10.15
C LEU A 325 7.17 14.51 9.51
N GLU A 326 8.21 14.93 10.24
CA GLU A 326 9.25 15.81 9.70
C GLU A 326 10.06 15.14 8.59
N THR A 327 10.30 13.83 8.70
CA THR A 327 11.21 13.09 7.83
C THR A 327 10.53 12.24 6.75
N LEU A 328 9.20 12.13 6.75
CA LEU A 328 8.44 11.26 5.83
C LEU A 328 8.53 11.72 4.37
N PHE A 329 8.45 13.04 4.11
CA PHE A 329 8.27 13.55 2.75
C PHE A 329 9.59 13.82 2.03
N ASP A 330 9.66 13.39 0.77
CA ASP A 330 10.65 13.80 -0.22
C ASP A 330 9.93 14.38 -1.45
N PRO A 331 9.75 15.71 -1.54
CA PRO A 331 9.02 16.35 -2.63
C PRO A 331 9.78 16.36 -3.95
N THR A 332 11.10 16.10 -3.95
CA THR A 332 11.98 16.36 -5.07
C THR A 332 11.62 15.61 -6.35
N PHE A 333 11.05 14.41 -6.24
CA PHE A 333 10.62 13.60 -7.38
C PHE A 333 9.34 14.16 -8.01
N ALA A 334 8.35 14.47 -7.18
CA ALA A 334 7.08 15.03 -7.65
C ALA A 334 7.23 16.44 -8.22
N GLU A 335 8.08 17.31 -7.64
CA GLU A 335 8.39 18.65 -8.17
C GLU A 335 8.94 18.59 -9.61
N LYS A 336 9.81 17.61 -9.89
CA LYS A 336 10.35 17.39 -11.23
C LYS A 336 9.30 16.84 -12.19
N ALA A 337 8.42 15.94 -11.72
CA ALA A 337 7.35 15.36 -12.51
C ALA A 337 6.29 16.41 -12.89
N GLU A 338 5.87 17.26 -11.94
CA GLU A 338 4.89 18.33 -12.15
C GLU A 338 5.37 19.38 -13.17
N SER A 339 6.68 19.58 -13.26
CA SER A 339 7.30 20.57 -14.16
C SER A 339 7.36 20.12 -15.62
N LYS A 340 7.05 18.88 -15.95
CA LYS A 340 7.05 18.31 -17.30
C LYS A 340 5.67 18.44 -17.95
#